data_dd11ac613d08dd0a9c075ff1e5c6dccb
#
_entry.id   dd11ac613d08dd0a9c075ff1e5c6dccb
#
_cell.length_a   1.000
_cell.length_b   1.000
_cell.length_c   1.000
_cell.angle_alpha   90.00
_cell.angle_beta   90.00
_cell.angle_gamma   90.00
#
_symmetry.space_group_name_H-M   'P 1'
#
loop_
_entity.id
_entity.type
_entity.pdbx_description
1 polymer ?
#
loop_
_entity_poly.entity_id
_entity_poly.type
_entity_poly.pdbx_seq_one_letter_code
_entity_poly.pdbx_strand_id
1 'polypeptide(L)' 'MTLARATELLKVQIDMGGEYNRNSAKMILADVSNEHGQAAVDQLIRTLKLDDIFDLKEGMKFRF' A
#
# COMPACT_ATOMS: atom_id res chain seq x y z
N MET A 1 -11.64 -2.27 4.32
CA MET A 1 -10.86 -2.31 5.58
C MET A 1 -10.60 -0.91 6.10
N THR A 2 -10.29 -0.79 7.38
CA THR A 2 -9.89 0.51 7.95
C THR A 2 -8.45 0.84 7.55
N LEU A 3 -8.10 2.13 7.64
CA LEU A 3 -6.72 2.54 7.37
C LEU A 3 -5.75 1.96 8.39
N ALA A 4 -6.18 1.79 9.64
CA ALA A 4 -5.35 1.13 10.66
C ALA A 4 -5.04 -0.31 10.27
N ARG A 5 -6.04 -1.04 9.79
CA ARG A 5 -5.85 -2.42 9.36
C ARG A 5 -4.95 -2.50 8.13
N ALA A 6 -5.15 -1.60 7.16
CA ALA A 6 -4.31 -1.54 5.98
C ALA A 6 -2.85 -1.29 6.35
N THR A 7 -2.61 -0.39 7.31
CA THR A 7 -1.27 -0.11 7.80
C THR A 7 -0.61 -1.36 8.39
N GLU A 8 -1.35 -2.10 9.22
CA GLU A 8 -0.84 -3.34 9.80
C GLU A 8 -0.47 -4.36 8.73
N LEU A 9 -1.36 -4.55 7.75
CA LEU A 9 -1.13 -5.52 6.68
C LEU A 9 0.06 -5.13 5.80
N LEU A 10 0.20 -3.83 5.50
CA LEU A 10 1.33 -3.35 4.73
C LEU A 10 2.66 -3.54 5.47
N LYS A 11 2.66 -3.33 6.78
CA LYS A 11 3.87 -3.56 7.59
C LYS A 11 4.30 -5.01 7.55
N VAL A 12 3.36 -5.95 7.54
CA VAL A 12 3.67 -7.37 7.38
C VAL A 12 4.37 -7.62 6.05
N GLN A 13 3.88 -7.02 4.96
CA GLN A 13 4.50 -7.19 3.64
C GLN A 13 5.91 -6.59 3.61
N ILE A 14 6.09 -5.45 4.25
CA ILE A 14 7.41 -4.81 4.36
C ILE A 14 8.40 -5.74 5.08
N ASP A 15 7.97 -6.31 6.19
CA ASP A 15 8.84 -7.18 7.00
C ASP A 15 9.24 -8.45 6.24
N MET A 16 8.34 -9.00 5.44
CA MET A 16 8.62 -10.19 4.66
C MET A 16 9.51 -9.89 3.46
N GLY A 17 9.30 -8.73 2.82
CA GLY A 17 10.10 -8.31 1.67
C GLY A 17 9.82 -9.11 0.41
N GLY A 18 10.52 -8.74 -0.69
CA GLY A 18 10.45 -9.47 -1.94
C GLY A 18 9.35 -9.03 -2.89
N GLU A 19 9.46 -9.45 -4.15
CA GLU A 19 8.55 -9.06 -5.23
C GLU A 19 7.13 -9.58 -5.04
N TYR A 20 7.02 -10.78 -4.49
CA TYR A 20 5.72 -11.38 -4.21
C TYR A 20 4.93 -10.50 -3.24
N ASN A 21 5.62 -10.02 -2.22
CA ASN A 21 4.97 -9.17 -1.21
C ASN A 21 4.70 -7.77 -1.73
N ARG A 22 5.44 -7.32 -2.73
CA ARG A 22 5.13 -6.08 -3.45
C ARG A 22 3.76 -6.18 -4.11
N ASN A 23 3.46 -7.30 -4.75
CA ASN A 23 2.16 -7.51 -5.37
C ASN A 23 1.03 -7.55 -4.33
N SER A 24 1.29 -8.16 -3.18
CA SER A 24 0.33 -8.16 -2.07
C SER A 24 0.07 -6.74 -1.55
N ALA A 25 1.12 -5.94 -1.46
CA ALA A 25 0.99 -4.53 -1.06
C ALA A 25 0.13 -3.76 -2.05
N LYS A 26 0.30 -4.01 -3.35
CA LYS A 26 -0.52 -3.37 -4.39
C LYS A 26 -1.99 -3.71 -4.24
N MET A 27 -2.31 -4.95 -3.89
CA MET A 27 -3.69 -5.37 -3.66
C MET A 27 -4.30 -4.68 -2.45
N ILE A 28 -3.52 -4.53 -1.39
CA ILE A 28 -3.97 -3.81 -0.19
C ILE A 28 -4.26 -2.34 -0.54
N LEU A 29 -3.37 -1.71 -1.31
CA LEU A 29 -3.56 -0.32 -1.73
C LEU A 29 -4.76 -0.17 -2.66
N ALA A 30 -5.04 -1.18 -3.50
CA ALA A 30 -6.23 -1.16 -4.34
C ALA A 30 -7.51 -1.15 -3.49
N ASP A 31 -7.54 -1.95 -2.43
CA ASP A 31 -8.68 -1.96 -1.52
C ASP A 31 -8.84 -0.60 -0.81
N VAL A 32 -7.73 -0.03 -0.36
CA VAL A 32 -7.74 1.31 0.26
C VAL A 32 -8.25 2.35 -0.72
N SER A 33 -7.81 2.28 -1.98
CA SER A 33 -8.25 3.21 -3.01
C SER A 33 -9.76 3.13 -3.23
N ASN A 34 -10.31 1.91 -3.24
CA ASN A 34 -11.75 1.73 -3.43
C ASN A 34 -12.59 2.28 -2.28
N GLU A 35 -12.11 2.13 -1.05
CA GLU A 35 -12.87 2.57 0.13
C GLU A 35 -12.57 4.01 0.54
N HIS A 36 -11.32 4.44 0.44
CA HIS A 36 -10.85 5.70 1.02
C HIS A 36 -10.33 6.71 0.01
N GLY A 37 -10.09 6.29 -1.22
CA GLY A 37 -9.64 7.17 -2.30
C GLY A 37 -8.13 7.31 -2.39
N GLN A 38 -7.71 8.04 -3.42
CA GLN A 38 -6.29 8.19 -3.78
C GLN A 38 -5.47 8.92 -2.71
N ALA A 39 -6.08 9.90 -2.03
CA ALA A 39 -5.34 10.66 -1.02
C ALA A 39 -4.88 9.76 0.13
N ALA A 40 -5.72 8.80 0.53
CA ALA A 40 -5.36 7.85 1.58
C ALA A 40 -4.25 6.90 1.12
N VAL A 41 -4.30 6.46 -0.14
CA VAL A 41 -3.26 5.63 -0.74
C VAL A 41 -1.93 6.39 -0.71
N ASP A 42 -1.92 7.62 -1.17
CA ASP A 42 -0.71 8.45 -1.22
C ASP A 42 -0.12 8.64 0.17
N GLN A 43 -0.98 8.85 1.16
CA GLN A 43 -0.52 9.03 2.54
C GLN A 43 0.15 7.77 3.09
N LEU A 44 -0.41 6.59 2.79
CA LEU A 44 0.19 5.33 3.21
C LEU A 44 1.55 5.11 2.54
N ILE A 45 1.64 5.42 1.25
CA ILE A 45 2.91 5.31 0.52
C ILE A 45 3.97 6.19 1.17
N ARG A 46 3.62 7.42 1.50
CA ARG A 46 4.55 8.38 2.11
C ARG A 46 4.93 7.95 3.52
N THR A 47 3.95 7.60 4.33
CA THR A 47 4.17 7.27 5.75
C THR A 47 5.00 6.01 5.92
N LEU A 48 4.76 5.00 5.10
CA LEU A 48 5.44 3.71 5.18
C LEU A 48 6.63 3.60 4.23
N LYS A 49 6.90 4.66 3.47
CA LYS A 49 8.01 4.71 2.51
C LYS A 49 7.94 3.58 1.48
N LEU A 50 6.76 3.33 0.98
CA LEU A 50 6.55 2.26 0.00
C LEU A 50 7.22 2.58 -1.34
N ASP A 51 7.50 3.84 -1.63
CA ASP A 51 8.27 4.24 -2.79
C ASP A 51 9.71 3.72 -2.72
N ASP A 52 10.31 3.74 -1.54
CA ASP A 52 11.67 3.20 -1.32
C ASP A 52 11.66 1.67 -1.27
N ILE A 53 10.70 1.10 -0.58
CA ILE A 53 10.70 -0.34 -0.26
C ILE A 53 10.20 -1.17 -1.42
N PHE A 54 9.10 -0.75 -2.06
CA PHE A 54 8.44 -1.51 -3.11
C PHE A 54 8.34 -0.77 -4.45
N ASP A 55 8.94 0.42 -4.55
CA ASP A 55 8.86 1.25 -5.76
C ASP A 55 7.40 1.60 -6.13
N LEU A 56 6.56 1.77 -5.11
CA LEU A 56 5.17 2.18 -5.27
C LEU A 56 5.06 3.66 -4.98
N LYS A 57 4.73 4.46 -6.00
CA LYS A 57 4.81 5.92 -5.90
C LYS A 57 3.46 6.56 -5.67
N GLU A 58 3.47 7.72 -5.02
CA GLU A 58 2.26 8.53 -4.86
C GLU A 58 1.70 8.87 -6.23
N GLY A 59 0.39 8.89 -6.33
CA GLY A 59 -0.29 9.15 -7.59
C GLY A 59 -0.53 7.92 -8.45
N MET A 60 0.13 6.80 -8.16
CA MET A 60 -0.12 5.57 -8.90
C MET A 60 -1.53 5.06 -8.63
N LYS A 61 -2.17 4.54 -9.66
CA LYS A 61 -3.52 3.96 -9.54
C LYS A 61 -3.41 2.47 -9.28
N PHE A 62 -4.10 2.02 -8.23
CA PHE A 62 -4.14 0.61 -7.87
C PHE A 62 -5.56 0.09 -8.06
N ARG A 63 -5.70 -1.00 -8.79
CA ARG A 63 -7.00 -1.61 -9.09
C ARG A 63 -6.88 -3.13 -9.09
N PHE A 64 -7.96 -3.75 -8.73
CA PHE A 64 -8.08 -5.22 -8.91
C PHE A 64 -8.36 -5.56 -10.36
#